data_be009cbdfc54b8dafb5657638c20362c
#
_entry.id   be009cbdfc54b8dafb5657638c20362c
#
_cell.length_a   1.000
_cell.length_b   1.000
_cell.length_c   1.000
_cell.angle_alpha   90.00
_cell.angle_beta   90.00
_cell.angle_gamma   90.00
#
_symmetry.space_group_name_H-M   'P 1'
#
loop_
_entity.id
_entity.type
_entity.pdbx_description
1 polymer ?
#
loop_
_entity_poly.entity_id
_entity_poly.type
_entity_poly.pdbx_seq_one_letter_code
_entity_poly.pdbx_strand_id
1 'polypeptide(L)'
;MKKIIALTLALCMVTIILTSCATMLSGEYSGKASLFGLAGAEVTYKFFGNKVTVTTKASVLGFEKETVYKGTYKIATDDAGKQTITFTYEGEGSSYSGSQSFSQDKSAKTITIGGVTYTKK
;
A
#
# COMPACT_ATOMS: atom_id res chain seq x y z
N MET A 1 25.42 -16.70 -28.79
CA MET A 1 24.26 -15.96 -29.25
C MET A 1 23.08 -16.15 -28.29
N LYS A 2 22.63 -17.37 -28.10
CA LYS A 2 21.53 -17.64 -27.20
C LYS A 2 21.79 -17.23 -25.75
N LYS A 3 23.01 -17.38 -25.29
CA LYS A 3 23.40 -16.98 -23.94
C LYS A 3 23.28 -15.48 -23.72
N ILE A 4 23.56 -14.70 -24.75
CA ILE A 4 23.45 -13.25 -24.69
C ILE A 4 22.01 -12.85 -24.58
N ILE A 5 21.11 -13.52 -25.29
CA ILE A 5 19.68 -13.26 -25.22
C ILE A 5 19.15 -13.56 -23.81
N ALA A 6 19.57 -14.68 -23.23
CA ALA A 6 19.16 -15.04 -21.87
C ALA A 6 19.62 -14.00 -20.85
N LEU A 7 20.82 -13.49 -21.01
CA LEU A 7 21.35 -12.45 -20.13
C LEU A 7 20.56 -11.16 -20.26
N THR A 8 20.16 -10.81 -21.47
CA THR A 8 19.33 -9.63 -21.71
C THR A 8 17.99 -9.76 -21.00
N LEU A 9 17.38 -10.93 -21.04
CA LEU A 9 16.12 -11.18 -20.32
C LEU A 9 16.28 -11.02 -18.82
N ALA A 10 17.37 -11.53 -18.27
CA ALA A 10 17.66 -11.38 -16.85
C ALA A 10 17.80 -9.90 -16.46
N LEU A 11 18.43 -9.11 -17.30
CA LEU A 11 18.55 -7.68 -17.08
C LEU A 11 17.19 -6.99 -17.11
N CYS A 12 16.30 -7.40 -18.02
CA CYS A 12 14.95 -6.86 -18.08
C CYS A 12 14.18 -7.12 -16.80
N MET A 13 14.32 -8.30 -16.22
CA MET A 13 13.68 -8.64 -14.96
C MET A 13 14.19 -7.76 -13.81
N VAL A 14 15.50 -7.54 -13.76
CA VAL A 14 16.11 -6.66 -12.79
C VAL A 14 15.58 -5.24 -12.94
N THR A 15 15.42 -4.77 -14.17
CA THR A 15 14.87 -3.45 -14.45
C THR A 15 13.44 -3.31 -13.92
N ILE A 16 12.62 -4.34 -14.09
CA ILE A 16 11.26 -4.36 -13.56
C ILE A 16 11.27 -4.24 -12.04
N ILE A 17 12.17 -4.93 -11.36
CA ILE A 17 12.31 -4.84 -9.92
C ILE A 17 12.68 -3.42 -9.51
N LEU A 18 13.60 -2.79 -10.20
CA LEU A 18 13.98 -1.40 -9.95
C LEU A 18 12.82 -0.45 -10.15
N THR A 19 12.00 -0.69 -11.17
CA THR A 19 10.80 0.11 -11.42
C THR A 19 9.82 -0.01 -10.25
N SER A 20 9.64 -1.21 -9.72
CA SER A 20 8.80 -1.42 -8.54
C SER A 20 9.33 -0.66 -7.32
N CYS A 21 10.65 -0.65 -7.13
CA CYS A 21 11.27 0.10 -6.04
C CYS A 21 11.08 1.61 -6.19
N ALA A 22 10.95 2.11 -7.42
CA ALA A 22 10.71 3.52 -7.67
C ALA A 22 9.29 3.95 -7.29
N THR A 23 8.38 3.02 -7.02
CA THR A 23 7.01 3.31 -6.63
C THR A 23 6.88 3.34 -5.11
N MET A 24 7.72 4.11 -4.47
CA MET A 24 7.61 4.33 -3.03
C MET A 24 6.69 5.49 -2.74
N LEU A 25 5.87 5.32 -1.73
CA LEU A 25 4.98 6.35 -1.24
C LEU A 25 5.63 7.13 -0.10
N SER A 26 5.22 8.37 0.07
CA SER A 26 5.65 9.19 1.20
C SER A 26 4.51 10.10 1.62
N GLY A 27 4.45 10.39 2.93
CA GLY A 27 3.44 11.26 3.48
C GLY A 27 2.23 10.51 4.01
N GLU A 28 1.22 11.24 4.37
CA GLU A 28 0.00 10.72 4.97
C GLU A 28 -1.17 10.82 4.00
N TYR A 29 -1.96 9.74 3.93
CA TYR A 29 -3.16 9.68 3.13
C TYR A 29 -4.31 9.21 4.01
N SER A 30 -5.44 9.88 3.98
CA SER A 30 -6.58 9.54 4.82
C SER A 30 -7.88 9.42 4.04
N GLY A 31 -8.78 8.60 4.54
CA GLY A 31 -10.09 8.37 3.98
C GLY A 31 -10.95 7.56 4.94
N LYS A 32 -12.17 7.28 4.55
CA LYS A 32 -13.07 6.43 5.33
C LYS A 32 -13.19 5.08 4.68
N ALA A 33 -12.99 4.04 5.46
CA ALA A 33 -13.05 2.67 4.97
C ALA A 33 -13.47 1.71 6.07
N SER A 34 -13.93 0.54 5.64
CA SER A 34 -14.15 -0.58 6.57
C SER A 34 -12.90 -1.45 6.53
N LEU A 35 -12.01 -1.26 7.50
CA LEU A 35 -10.76 -1.99 7.62
C LEU A 35 -10.58 -2.51 9.04
N PHE A 36 -9.84 -3.60 9.16
CA PHE A 36 -9.47 -4.18 10.45
C PHE A 36 -10.67 -4.48 11.34
N GLY A 37 -11.78 -4.91 10.73
CA GLY A 37 -13.00 -5.22 11.46
C GLY A 37 -13.81 -4.01 11.93
N LEU A 38 -13.41 -2.80 11.53
CA LEU A 38 -14.09 -1.55 11.87
C LEU A 38 -14.83 -1.03 10.65
N ALA A 39 -16.12 -0.82 10.79
CA ALA A 39 -16.96 -0.29 9.71
C ALA A 39 -16.95 1.23 9.73
N GLY A 40 -16.72 1.86 8.56
CA GLY A 40 -16.78 3.31 8.43
C GLY A 40 -15.74 4.06 9.25
N ALA A 41 -14.61 3.44 9.53
CA ALA A 41 -13.53 4.06 10.28
C ALA A 41 -12.79 5.09 9.44
N GLU A 42 -12.27 6.12 10.10
CA GLU A 42 -11.30 7.01 9.46
C GLU A 42 -9.95 6.31 9.49
N VAL A 43 -9.37 6.14 8.31
CA VAL A 43 -8.11 5.41 8.13
C VAL A 43 -7.06 6.37 7.59
N THR A 44 -5.91 6.41 8.24
CA THR A 44 -4.76 7.20 7.80
C THR A 44 -3.58 6.27 7.57
N TYR A 45 -3.07 6.27 6.34
CA TYR A 45 -1.84 5.58 5.99
C TYR A 45 -0.69 6.58 5.99
N LYS A 46 0.33 6.32 6.77
CA LYS A 46 1.56 7.11 6.78
C LYS A 46 2.68 6.27 6.21
N PHE A 47 3.23 6.71 5.09
CA PHE A 47 4.30 6.01 4.37
C PHE A 47 5.63 6.72 4.59
N PHE A 48 6.64 5.93 4.88
CA PHE A 48 8.02 6.41 5.01
C PHE A 48 8.97 5.33 4.52
N GLY A 49 9.57 5.56 3.35
CA GLY A 49 10.40 4.54 2.71
C GLY A 49 9.57 3.30 2.39
N ASN A 50 9.97 2.16 2.92
CA ASN A 50 9.22 0.90 2.78
C ASN A 50 8.33 0.59 3.98
N LYS A 51 8.21 1.52 4.91
CA LYS A 51 7.43 1.34 6.13
C LYS A 51 6.09 2.03 6.04
N VAL A 52 5.11 1.47 6.70
CA VAL A 52 3.76 2.02 6.76
C VAL A 52 3.24 1.98 8.18
N THR A 53 2.56 3.05 8.58
CA THR A 53 1.81 3.11 9.83
C THR A 53 0.37 3.39 9.48
N VAL A 54 -0.54 2.55 9.93
CA VAL A 54 -1.97 2.70 9.68
C VAL A 54 -2.65 3.05 10.99
N THR A 55 -3.32 4.19 11.01
CA THR A 55 -4.10 4.63 12.16
C THR A 55 -5.57 4.57 11.80
N THR A 56 -6.34 3.86 12.61
CA THR A 56 -7.79 3.77 12.43
C THR A 56 -8.49 4.44 13.60
N LYS A 57 -9.48 5.26 13.29
CA LYS A 57 -10.33 5.91 14.30
C LYS A 57 -11.77 5.54 14.02
N ALA A 58 -12.43 4.98 15.01
CA ALA A 58 -13.83 4.62 14.91
C ALA A 58 -14.57 5.09 16.15
N SER A 59 -15.79 5.57 15.97
CA SER A 59 -16.69 5.90 17.08
C SER A 59 -17.65 4.75 17.30
N VAL A 60 -17.62 4.18 18.48
CA VAL A 60 -18.52 3.09 18.87
C VAL A 60 -19.24 3.53 20.14
N LEU A 61 -20.57 3.59 20.09
CA LEU A 61 -21.40 3.96 21.24
C LEU A 61 -20.99 5.27 21.93
N GLY A 62 -20.58 6.26 21.13
CA GLY A 62 -20.13 7.56 21.65
C GLY A 62 -18.69 7.60 22.11
N PHE A 63 -17.99 6.48 22.06
CA PHE A 63 -16.56 6.42 22.39
C PHE A 63 -15.73 6.34 21.13
N GLU A 64 -14.68 7.15 21.06
CA GLU A 64 -13.72 7.10 19.97
C GLU A 64 -12.63 6.10 20.30
N LYS A 65 -12.40 5.15 19.40
CA LYS A 65 -11.32 4.17 19.52
C LYS A 65 -10.31 4.39 18.43
N GLU A 66 -9.07 4.57 18.81
CA GLU A 66 -7.94 4.68 17.89
C GLU A 66 -7.06 3.44 17.99
N THR A 67 -6.72 2.88 16.84
CA THR A 67 -5.82 1.74 16.76
C THR A 67 -4.72 2.04 15.76
N VAL A 68 -3.48 1.67 16.09
CA VAL A 68 -2.31 1.91 15.24
C VAL A 68 -1.66 0.57 14.92
N TYR A 69 -1.45 0.34 13.62
CA TYR A 69 -0.74 -0.83 13.11
C TYR A 69 0.50 -0.37 12.35
N LYS A 70 1.61 -1.04 12.58
CA LYS A 70 2.88 -0.74 11.92
C LYS A 70 3.33 -1.94 11.11
N GLY A 71 4.00 -1.68 9.99
CA GLY A 71 4.51 -2.73 9.15
C GLY A 71 5.30 -2.19 7.98
N THR A 72 5.39 -3.03 6.96
CA THR A 72 6.05 -2.69 5.70
C THR A 72 5.05 -2.86 4.56
N TYR A 73 5.36 -2.24 3.43
CA TYR A 73 4.54 -2.40 2.22
C TYR A 73 5.43 -2.56 1.00
N LYS A 74 4.86 -3.14 -0.04
CA LYS A 74 5.52 -3.30 -1.32
C LYS A 74 4.49 -3.11 -2.43
N ILE A 75 4.86 -2.34 -3.45
CA ILE A 75 4.01 -2.14 -4.62
C ILE A 75 4.64 -2.88 -5.79
N ALA A 76 3.85 -3.71 -6.43
CA ALA A 76 4.26 -4.48 -7.60
C ALA A 76 3.37 -4.13 -8.79
N THR A 77 3.96 -4.14 -9.99
CA THR A 77 3.25 -3.91 -11.24
C THR A 77 3.32 -5.18 -12.06
N ASP A 78 2.17 -5.65 -12.56
CA ASP A 78 2.13 -6.83 -13.41
C ASP A 78 2.36 -6.47 -14.90
N ASP A 79 2.32 -7.48 -15.76
CA ASP A 79 2.59 -7.31 -17.18
C ASP A 79 1.55 -6.42 -17.88
N ALA A 80 0.35 -6.34 -17.34
CA ALA A 80 -0.72 -5.49 -17.87
C ALA A 80 -0.64 -4.06 -17.33
N GLY A 81 0.33 -3.74 -16.48
CA GLY A 81 0.47 -2.44 -15.85
C GLY A 81 -0.40 -2.27 -14.61
N LYS A 82 -1.07 -3.30 -14.17
CA LYS A 82 -1.90 -3.27 -12.98
C LYS A 82 -1.03 -3.36 -11.73
N GLN A 83 -1.28 -2.48 -10.78
CA GLN A 83 -0.51 -2.41 -9.55
C GLN A 83 -1.23 -3.08 -8.39
N THR A 84 -0.43 -3.67 -7.51
CA THR A 84 -0.89 -4.34 -6.30
C THR A 84 -0.01 -3.88 -5.15
N ILE A 85 -0.61 -3.52 -4.03
CA ILE A 85 0.12 -3.20 -2.80
C ILE A 85 -0.02 -4.37 -1.82
N THR A 86 1.10 -4.78 -1.25
CA THR A 86 1.14 -5.85 -0.25
C THR A 86 1.60 -5.26 1.07
N PHE A 87 0.81 -5.46 2.11
CA PHE A 87 1.13 -5.03 3.46
C PHE A 87 1.55 -6.21 4.31
N THR A 88 2.57 -5.99 5.12
CA THR A 88 2.99 -6.95 6.14
C THR A 88 3.01 -6.22 7.47
N TYR A 89 2.02 -6.47 8.31
CA TYR A 89 1.89 -5.81 9.61
C TYR A 89 2.53 -6.64 10.71
N GLU A 90 2.97 -5.95 11.75
CA GLU A 90 3.59 -6.54 12.92
C GLU A 90 2.57 -6.73 14.05
N GLY A 91 2.84 -7.64 14.98
CA GLY A 91 2.05 -7.83 16.18
C GLY A 91 0.61 -8.24 15.90
N GLU A 92 -0.33 -7.59 16.55
CA GLU A 92 -1.75 -7.89 16.43
C GLU A 92 -2.29 -7.60 15.02
N GLY A 93 -1.66 -6.71 14.29
CA GLY A 93 -2.05 -6.41 12.91
C GLY A 93 -1.61 -7.45 11.89
N SER A 94 -0.80 -8.43 12.26
CA SER A 94 -0.26 -9.41 11.32
C SER A 94 -1.33 -10.21 10.58
N SER A 95 -2.48 -10.44 11.20
CA SER A 95 -3.60 -11.14 10.58
C SER A 95 -4.24 -10.35 9.43
N TYR A 96 -4.01 -9.05 9.37
CA TYR A 96 -4.52 -8.18 8.31
C TYR A 96 -3.53 -8.00 7.16
N SER A 97 -2.39 -8.68 7.23
CA SER A 97 -1.41 -8.67 6.15
C SER A 97 -2.00 -9.26 4.88
N GLY A 98 -1.64 -8.73 3.74
CA GLY A 98 -2.12 -9.24 2.46
C GLY A 98 -1.96 -8.24 1.35
N SER A 99 -2.45 -8.63 0.17
CA SER A 99 -2.33 -7.85 -1.06
C SER A 99 -3.68 -7.27 -1.46
N GLN A 100 -3.66 -6.04 -1.96
CA GLN A 100 -4.85 -5.35 -2.44
C GLN A 100 -4.52 -4.61 -3.73
N SER A 101 -5.56 -4.32 -4.53
CA SER A 101 -5.39 -3.50 -5.71
C SER A 101 -4.88 -2.12 -5.31
N PHE A 102 -4.07 -1.52 -6.17
CA PHE A 102 -3.47 -0.22 -5.91
C PHE A 102 -3.47 0.63 -7.16
N SER A 103 -3.76 1.91 -6.98
CA SER A 103 -3.54 2.91 -8.01
C SER A 103 -3.21 4.24 -7.34
N GLN A 104 -2.55 5.12 -8.08
CA GLN A 104 -2.16 6.43 -7.59
C GLN A 104 -2.48 7.49 -8.63
N ASP A 105 -3.06 8.60 -8.18
CA ASP A 105 -3.26 9.79 -8.99
C ASP A 105 -2.42 10.91 -8.38
N LYS A 106 -1.30 11.20 -9.00
CA LYS A 106 -0.37 12.23 -8.51
C LYS A 106 -0.95 13.63 -8.65
N SER A 107 -1.77 13.86 -9.67
CA SER A 107 -2.40 15.15 -9.89
C SER A 107 -3.42 15.47 -8.81
N ALA A 108 -4.24 14.51 -8.46
CA ALA A 108 -5.24 14.64 -7.41
C ALA A 108 -4.67 14.42 -6.01
N LYS A 109 -3.43 13.94 -5.90
CA LYS A 109 -2.78 13.58 -4.65
C LYS A 109 -3.58 12.54 -3.87
N THR A 110 -4.03 11.51 -4.58
CA THR A 110 -4.80 10.41 -4.00
C THR A 110 -4.15 9.07 -4.30
N ILE A 111 -4.44 8.10 -3.43
CA ILE A 111 -4.16 6.70 -3.69
C ILE A 111 -5.44 5.91 -3.49
N THR A 112 -5.59 4.84 -4.23
CA THR A 112 -6.73 3.94 -4.10
C THR A 112 -6.20 2.55 -3.75
N ILE A 113 -6.65 2.04 -2.62
CA ILE A 113 -6.25 0.74 -2.09
C ILE A 113 -7.51 -0.08 -1.87
N GLY A 114 -7.60 -1.23 -2.56
CA GLY A 114 -8.77 -2.09 -2.42
C GLY A 114 -10.09 -1.42 -2.78
N GLY A 115 -10.06 -0.48 -3.72
CA GLY A 115 -11.25 0.25 -4.14
C GLY A 115 -11.61 1.47 -3.31
N VAL A 116 -10.84 1.79 -2.29
CA VAL A 116 -11.07 2.95 -1.42
C VAL A 116 -10.03 4.02 -1.73
N THR A 117 -10.47 5.25 -1.91
CA THR A 117 -9.60 6.38 -2.22
C THR A 117 -9.22 7.13 -0.95
N TYR A 118 -7.93 7.34 -0.79
CA TYR A 118 -7.35 8.11 0.32
C TYR A 118 -6.68 9.35 -0.25
N THR A 119 -6.88 10.47 0.42
CA THR A 119 -6.36 11.77 -0.01
C THR A 119 -5.17 12.18 0.85
N LYS A 120 -4.13 12.70 0.19
CA LYS A 120 -2.93 13.17 0.88
C LYS A 120 -3.26 14.40 1.74
N LYS A 121 -2.77 14.36 2.96
CA LYS A 121 -2.89 15.48 3.89
C LYS A 121 -1.86 16.56 3.62
#